data_ebc696c81726e934df592b0b4b7173a4
#
_entry.id   ebc696c81726e934df592b0b4b7173a4
#
_cell.length_a   1.000
_cell.length_b   1.000
_cell.length_c   1.000
_cell.angle_alpha   90.00
_cell.angle_beta   90.00
_cell.angle_gamma   90.00
#
_symmetry.space_group_name_H-M   'P 1'
#
loop_
_entity.id
_entity.type
_entity.pdbx_description
1 polymer ?
#
loop_
_entity_poly.entity_id
_entity_poly.type
_entity_poly.pdbx_seq_one_letter_code
_entity_poly.pdbx_strand_id
1 'polypeptide(L)'
;MNDNPYAGKLILVVDDEPRMIKFVQFNLELDGFRVIGAANGLEAVEKVRDELPDLVILDVMMPHMDGFEALQKIREFSDVPVIMLTVKDEEEDKHTAFSAGADDYLTKPFSPRELGDRVKAVLRRTSSLSASDTEVVRVDDRLQIDFARREVLVEGKRINLRPTEWKLLYHLVKNANWVMTSEMLLQKVWGFEYRDDVQLLRLYIAYLRSKIEEDTQNPKYIITERGVGYRFVMPEKEA
;
A
#
# COMPACT_ATOMS: atom_id res chain seq x y z
N MET A 1 7.38 -13.22 -25.52
CA MET A 1 7.98 -12.04 -24.85
C MET A 1 7.10 -11.76 -23.66
N ASN A 2 7.67 -11.75 -22.45
CA ASN A 2 6.88 -11.43 -21.26
C ASN A 2 6.64 -9.92 -21.30
N ASP A 3 5.40 -9.52 -21.58
CA ASP A 3 5.02 -8.11 -21.69
C ASP A 3 4.78 -7.57 -20.26
N ASN A 4 5.89 -7.40 -19.50
CA ASN A 4 5.81 -6.82 -18.17
C ASN A 4 5.77 -5.28 -18.29
N PRO A 5 4.63 -4.64 -18.01
CA PRO A 5 4.50 -3.18 -18.10
C PRO A 5 5.37 -2.43 -17.08
N TYR A 6 5.96 -3.14 -16.12
CA TYR A 6 6.84 -2.61 -15.07
C TYR A 6 8.31 -2.97 -15.30
N ALA A 7 8.69 -3.44 -16.51
CA ALA A 7 10.08 -3.73 -16.84
C ALA A 7 10.96 -2.50 -16.60
N GLY A 8 12.16 -2.72 -16.03
CA GLY A 8 13.10 -1.67 -15.67
C GLY A 8 12.84 -0.98 -14.31
N LYS A 9 11.71 -1.25 -13.64
CA LYS A 9 11.48 -0.79 -12.26
C LYS A 9 12.50 -1.36 -11.30
N LEU A 10 12.97 -0.55 -10.34
CA LEU A 10 13.99 -0.91 -9.38
C LEU A 10 13.36 -1.51 -8.12
N ILE A 11 13.71 -2.76 -7.81
CA ILE A 11 13.26 -3.47 -6.62
C ILE A 11 14.43 -3.63 -5.65
N LEU A 12 14.26 -3.21 -4.39
CA LEU A 12 15.20 -3.50 -3.32
C LEU A 12 14.75 -4.78 -2.60
N VAL A 13 15.66 -5.77 -2.50
CA VAL A 13 15.44 -7.01 -1.77
C VAL A 13 16.31 -7.03 -0.52
N VAL A 14 15.68 -7.22 0.62
CA VAL A 14 16.34 -7.18 1.94
C VAL A 14 16.11 -8.50 2.65
N ASP A 15 17.19 -9.21 2.93
CA ASP A 15 17.17 -10.50 3.64
C ASP A 15 18.59 -10.75 4.18
N ASP A 16 18.73 -11.28 5.39
CA ASP A 16 20.04 -11.59 5.98
C ASP A 16 20.68 -12.85 5.36
N GLU A 17 19.91 -13.64 4.60
CA GLU A 17 20.40 -14.78 3.86
C GLU A 17 20.78 -14.41 2.42
N PRO A 18 22.09 -14.38 2.04
CA PRO A 18 22.51 -13.99 0.69
C PRO A 18 21.96 -14.91 -0.43
N ARG A 19 21.60 -16.14 -0.07
CA ARG A 19 20.99 -17.08 -1.03
C ARG A 19 19.56 -16.67 -1.37
N MET A 20 18.81 -16.16 -0.39
CA MET A 20 17.45 -15.67 -0.61
C MET A 20 17.47 -14.42 -1.49
N ILE A 21 18.36 -13.46 -1.22
CA ILE A 21 18.55 -12.29 -2.08
C ILE A 21 18.81 -12.71 -3.53
N LYS A 22 19.78 -13.62 -3.76
CA LYS A 22 20.10 -14.11 -5.11
C LYS A 22 18.94 -14.84 -5.77
N PHE A 23 18.20 -15.64 -5.02
CA PHE A 23 17.02 -16.35 -5.51
C PHE A 23 15.94 -15.38 -5.98
N VAL A 24 15.60 -14.41 -5.16
CA VAL A 24 14.60 -13.39 -5.49
C VAL A 24 15.08 -12.53 -6.66
N GLN A 25 16.34 -12.06 -6.62
CA GLN A 25 16.94 -11.27 -7.68
C GLN A 25 16.86 -11.97 -9.03
N PHE A 26 17.35 -13.22 -9.11
CA PHE A 26 17.33 -13.99 -10.36
C PHE A 26 15.90 -14.09 -10.97
N ASN A 27 14.91 -14.38 -10.14
CA ASN A 27 13.54 -14.55 -10.63
C ASN A 27 12.89 -13.23 -11.08
N LEU A 28 13.12 -12.15 -10.35
CA LEU A 28 12.58 -10.83 -10.71
C LEU A 28 13.29 -10.23 -11.94
N GLU A 29 14.58 -10.47 -12.10
CA GLU A 29 15.33 -10.07 -13.31
C GLU A 29 14.85 -10.81 -14.56
N LEU A 30 14.45 -12.09 -14.45
CA LEU A 30 13.79 -12.83 -15.55
C LEU A 30 12.45 -12.19 -15.94
N ASP A 31 11.76 -11.57 -15.01
CA ASP A 31 10.53 -10.80 -15.24
C ASP A 31 10.81 -9.38 -15.75
N GLY A 32 12.07 -8.99 -15.92
CA GLY A 32 12.50 -7.70 -16.50
C GLY A 32 12.66 -6.56 -15.48
N PHE A 33 12.59 -6.83 -14.18
CA PHE A 33 12.90 -5.85 -13.14
C PHE A 33 14.41 -5.61 -13.01
N ARG A 34 14.79 -4.45 -12.47
CA ARG A 34 16.13 -4.21 -11.94
C ARG A 34 16.11 -4.52 -10.46
N VAL A 35 17.13 -5.22 -9.94
CA VAL A 35 17.12 -5.64 -8.53
C VAL A 35 18.42 -5.26 -7.85
N ILE A 36 18.32 -4.69 -6.66
CA ILE A 36 19.44 -4.47 -5.74
C ILE A 36 19.15 -5.19 -4.42
N GLY A 37 20.19 -5.66 -3.73
CA GLY A 37 20.06 -6.37 -2.47
C GLY A 37 20.56 -5.55 -1.28
N ALA A 38 20.04 -5.81 -0.08
CA ALA A 38 20.57 -5.36 1.21
C ALA A 38 20.58 -6.53 2.19
N ALA A 39 21.58 -6.61 3.06
CA ALA A 39 21.78 -7.75 3.96
C ALA A 39 21.17 -7.54 5.36
N ASN A 40 20.61 -6.38 5.67
CA ASN A 40 20.00 -6.05 6.95
C ASN A 40 19.15 -4.77 6.86
N GLY A 41 18.41 -4.47 7.93
CA GLY A 41 17.52 -3.33 7.99
C GLY A 41 18.22 -1.96 7.90
N LEU A 42 19.44 -1.82 8.43
CA LEU A 42 20.21 -0.56 8.33
C LEU A 42 20.57 -0.26 6.88
N GLU A 43 21.14 -1.23 6.17
CA GLU A 43 21.49 -1.12 4.75
C GLU A 43 20.24 -0.85 3.90
N ALA A 44 19.09 -1.45 4.28
CA ALA A 44 17.83 -1.19 3.61
C ALA A 44 17.41 0.28 3.69
N VAL A 45 17.46 0.87 4.89
CA VAL A 45 17.11 2.29 5.12
C VAL A 45 18.01 3.21 4.29
N GLU A 46 19.34 2.95 4.26
CA GLU A 46 20.29 3.72 3.46
C GLU A 46 19.97 3.60 1.96
N LYS A 47 19.78 2.37 1.46
CA LYS A 47 19.49 2.15 0.03
C LYS A 47 18.15 2.70 -0.42
N VAL A 48 17.14 2.71 0.44
CA VAL A 48 15.88 3.38 0.09
C VAL A 48 16.09 4.89 -0.10
N ARG A 49 16.95 5.51 0.71
CA ARG A 49 17.26 6.95 0.61
C ARG A 49 18.08 7.29 -0.62
N ASP A 50 19.10 6.49 -0.91
CA ASP A 50 20.10 6.80 -1.92
C ASP A 50 19.70 6.34 -3.32
N GLU A 51 19.08 5.14 -3.43
CA GLU A 51 18.76 4.50 -4.70
C GLU A 51 17.32 4.73 -5.15
N LEU A 52 16.44 5.21 -4.25
CA LEU A 52 15.01 5.50 -4.52
C LEU A 52 14.30 4.34 -5.25
N PRO A 53 14.26 3.13 -4.68
CA PRO A 53 13.61 1.99 -5.33
C PRO A 53 12.11 2.22 -5.55
N ASP A 54 11.54 1.57 -6.57
CA ASP A 54 10.10 1.61 -6.86
C ASP A 54 9.29 0.70 -5.94
N LEU A 55 9.95 -0.29 -5.31
CA LEU A 55 9.36 -1.22 -4.34
C LEU A 55 10.46 -1.87 -3.50
N VAL A 56 10.15 -2.15 -2.24
CA VAL A 56 11.01 -2.90 -1.31
C VAL A 56 10.37 -4.24 -0.97
N ILE A 57 11.15 -5.31 -1.02
CA ILE A 57 10.82 -6.62 -0.46
C ILE A 57 11.68 -6.78 0.79
N LEU A 58 11.06 -6.92 1.95
CA LEU A 58 11.71 -6.79 3.24
C LEU A 58 11.42 -8.00 4.13
N ASP A 59 12.47 -8.74 4.48
CA ASP A 59 12.32 -9.82 5.46
C ASP A 59 12.02 -9.27 6.85
N VAL A 60 11.15 -9.96 7.58
CA VAL A 60 10.80 -9.62 8.96
C VAL A 60 11.94 -9.99 9.91
N MET A 61 12.47 -11.20 9.76
CA MET A 61 13.40 -11.79 10.73
C MET A 61 14.85 -11.54 10.32
N MET A 62 15.41 -10.42 10.76
CA MET A 62 16.81 -10.08 10.50
C MET A 62 17.53 -9.70 11.80
N PRO A 63 18.86 -9.98 11.92
CA PRO A 63 19.64 -9.56 13.07
C PRO A 63 19.86 -8.05 13.10
N HIS A 64 20.08 -7.49 14.30
CA HIS A 64 20.39 -6.09 14.60
C HIS A 64 19.22 -5.11 14.42
N MET A 65 18.56 -5.11 13.30
CA MET A 65 17.37 -4.32 12.99
C MET A 65 16.42 -5.22 12.22
N ASP A 66 15.31 -5.56 12.82
CA ASP A 66 14.28 -6.37 12.18
C ASP A 66 13.54 -5.59 11.08
N GLY A 67 12.73 -6.33 10.30
CA GLY A 67 12.01 -5.72 9.18
C GLY A 67 10.96 -4.70 9.61
N PHE A 68 10.36 -4.84 10.78
CA PHE A 68 9.40 -3.86 11.28
C PHE A 68 10.08 -2.56 11.69
N GLU A 69 11.20 -2.63 12.39
CA GLU A 69 12.00 -1.47 12.76
C GLU A 69 12.53 -0.75 11.51
N ALA A 70 13.01 -1.52 10.51
CA ALA A 70 13.45 -0.97 9.23
C ALA A 70 12.29 -0.27 8.49
N LEU A 71 11.11 -0.89 8.44
CA LEU A 71 9.93 -0.30 7.83
C LEU A 71 9.51 1.00 8.52
N GLN A 72 9.48 1.05 9.85
CA GLN A 72 9.17 2.27 10.59
C GLN A 72 10.12 3.40 10.23
N LYS A 73 11.43 3.13 10.19
CA LYS A 73 12.45 4.14 9.78
C LYS A 73 12.29 4.59 8.33
N ILE A 74 11.98 3.67 7.42
CA ILE A 74 11.70 4.02 6.02
C ILE A 74 10.49 4.96 5.96
N ARG A 75 9.45 4.70 6.74
CA ARG A 75 8.22 5.51 6.75
C ARG A 75 8.38 6.93 7.32
N GLU A 76 9.47 7.22 8.02
CA GLU A 76 9.80 8.59 8.45
C GLU A 76 10.10 9.52 7.26
N PHE A 77 10.54 8.97 6.12
CA PHE A 77 10.97 9.79 4.97
C PHE A 77 10.50 9.28 3.59
N SER A 78 9.89 8.10 3.50
CA SER A 78 9.50 7.50 2.21
C SER A 78 8.18 6.74 2.30
N ASP A 79 7.33 6.95 1.29
CA ASP A 79 6.10 6.19 1.04
C ASP A 79 6.32 5.05 0.02
N VAL A 80 7.58 4.63 -0.22
CA VAL A 80 7.88 3.52 -1.13
C VAL A 80 7.07 2.28 -0.74
N PRO A 81 6.43 1.59 -1.69
CA PRO A 81 5.67 0.39 -1.38
C PRO A 81 6.57 -0.72 -0.86
N VAL A 82 6.10 -1.41 0.18
CA VAL A 82 6.85 -2.48 0.87
C VAL A 82 6.03 -3.76 0.92
N ILE A 83 6.62 -4.86 0.46
CA ILE A 83 6.13 -6.23 0.66
C ILE A 83 6.97 -6.86 1.77
N MET A 84 6.33 -7.27 2.87
CA MET A 84 7.01 -7.99 3.95
C MET A 84 7.11 -9.47 3.63
N LEU A 85 8.30 -10.06 3.83
CA LEU A 85 8.48 -11.51 3.83
C LEU A 85 8.42 -12.00 5.28
N THR A 86 7.57 -12.98 5.58
CA THR A 86 7.41 -13.50 6.95
C THR A 86 7.47 -15.01 6.97
N VAL A 87 7.94 -15.58 8.07
CA VAL A 87 7.90 -17.01 8.35
C VAL A 87 6.56 -17.29 9.03
N LYS A 88 5.74 -18.04 8.38
CA LYS A 88 4.42 -18.60 8.63
C LYS A 88 3.67 -18.32 9.96
N ASP A 89 2.40 -17.94 9.77
CA ASP A 89 1.17 -18.36 10.48
C ASP A 89 0.78 -17.74 11.83
N GLU A 90 1.24 -16.55 12.19
CA GLU A 90 0.48 -15.82 13.19
C GLU A 90 -0.30 -14.69 12.50
N GLU A 91 -1.64 -14.71 12.61
CA GLU A 91 -2.49 -13.59 12.18
C GLU A 91 -2.00 -12.27 12.82
N GLU A 92 -1.36 -12.37 13.98
CA GLU A 92 -0.72 -11.26 14.68
C GLU A 92 0.44 -10.64 13.88
N ASP A 93 1.28 -11.45 13.21
CA ASP A 93 2.39 -10.93 12.40
C ASP A 93 1.90 -10.18 11.15
N LYS A 94 0.85 -10.67 10.51
CA LYS A 94 0.22 -9.99 9.38
C LYS A 94 -0.38 -8.65 9.82
N HIS A 95 -1.09 -8.64 10.92
CA HIS A 95 -1.67 -7.43 11.49
C HIS A 95 -0.58 -6.43 11.90
N THR A 96 0.53 -6.92 12.46
CA THR A 96 1.69 -6.11 12.85
C THR A 96 2.39 -5.52 11.63
N ALA A 97 2.58 -6.30 10.55
CA ALA A 97 3.18 -5.84 9.30
C ALA A 97 2.37 -4.69 8.66
N PHE A 98 1.07 -4.85 8.57
CA PHE A 98 0.20 -3.79 8.05
C PHE A 98 0.13 -2.59 9.00
N SER A 99 0.13 -2.84 10.33
CA SER A 99 0.15 -1.77 11.33
C SER A 99 1.45 -0.95 11.27
N ALA A 100 2.57 -1.59 10.96
CA ALA A 100 3.85 -0.93 10.70
C ALA A 100 3.88 -0.19 9.36
N GLY A 101 2.90 -0.43 8.48
CA GLY A 101 2.74 0.29 7.22
C GLY A 101 3.22 -0.43 5.97
N ALA A 102 3.23 -1.77 5.99
CA ALA A 102 3.45 -2.57 4.79
C ALA A 102 2.27 -2.44 3.81
N ASP A 103 2.54 -2.57 2.52
CA ASP A 103 1.53 -2.52 1.45
C ASP A 103 1.05 -3.92 1.08
N ASP A 104 1.85 -4.94 1.37
CA ASP A 104 1.56 -6.35 1.17
C ASP A 104 2.46 -7.22 2.04
N TYR A 105 2.14 -8.51 2.13
CA TYR A 105 2.99 -9.51 2.79
C TYR A 105 2.99 -10.82 1.99
N LEU A 106 4.05 -11.61 2.17
CA LEU A 106 4.21 -12.92 1.56
C LEU A 106 4.84 -13.87 2.55
N THR A 107 4.19 -15.02 2.79
CA THR A 107 4.68 -16.02 3.73
C THR A 107 5.71 -16.94 3.09
N LYS A 108 6.83 -17.18 3.79
CA LYS A 108 7.82 -18.21 3.42
C LYS A 108 7.32 -19.60 3.84
N PRO A 109 7.45 -20.66 3.01
CA PRO A 109 8.01 -20.65 1.67
C PRO A 109 7.02 -20.14 0.61
N PHE A 110 7.52 -19.40 -0.37
CA PHE A 110 6.73 -18.87 -1.49
C PHE A 110 7.28 -19.34 -2.84
N SER A 111 6.43 -19.32 -3.86
CA SER A 111 6.87 -19.58 -5.22
C SER A 111 7.39 -18.30 -5.91
N PRO A 112 8.35 -18.39 -6.86
CA PRO A 112 8.77 -17.23 -7.65
C PRO A 112 7.61 -16.55 -8.37
N ARG A 113 6.66 -17.32 -8.86
CA ARG A 113 5.47 -16.81 -9.53
C ARG A 113 4.61 -15.98 -8.59
N GLU A 114 4.36 -16.48 -7.39
CA GLU A 114 3.58 -15.77 -6.38
C GLU A 114 4.22 -14.41 -6.01
N LEU A 115 5.55 -14.41 -5.79
CA LEU A 115 6.30 -13.19 -5.53
C LEU A 115 6.18 -12.21 -6.69
N GLY A 116 6.40 -12.66 -7.93
CA GLY A 116 6.30 -11.83 -9.13
C GLY A 116 4.90 -11.25 -9.32
N ASP A 117 3.84 -12.04 -9.08
CA ASP A 117 2.45 -11.59 -9.17
C ASP A 117 2.14 -10.52 -8.11
N ARG A 118 2.64 -10.66 -6.87
CA ARG A 118 2.49 -9.66 -5.79
C ARG A 118 3.25 -8.36 -6.10
N VAL A 119 4.49 -8.45 -6.56
CA VAL A 119 5.26 -7.28 -6.99
C VAL A 119 4.50 -6.49 -8.06
N LYS A 120 4.02 -7.17 -9.11
CA LYS A 120 3.20 -6.55 -10.17
C LYS A 120 1.90 -5.96 -9.62
N ALA A 121 1.22 -6.63 -8.68
CA ALA A 121 0.00 -6.14 -8.06
C ALA A 121 0.25 -4.87 -7.25
N VAL A 122 1.32 -4.82 -6.45
CA VAL A 122 1.70 -3.64 -5.68
C VAL A 122 2.07 -2.49 -6.60
N LEU A 123 2.94 -2.70 -7.60
CA LEU A 123 3.31 -1.68 -8.58
C LEU A 123 2.11 -1.17 -9.39
N ARG A 124 1.13 -2.01 -9.71
CA ARG A 124 -0.13 -1.58 -10.34
C ARG A 124 -0.90 -0.61 -9.46
N ARG A 125 -0.89 -0.79 -8.15
CA ARG A 125 -1.53 0.14 -7.20
C ARG A 125 -0.87 1.51 -7.24
N THR A 126 0.45 1.57 -7.47
CA THR A 126 1.20 2.83 -7.57
C THR A 126 1.04 3.53 -8.92
N SER A 127 0.84 2.79 -10.01
CA SER A 127 0.86 3.32 -11.38
C SER A 127 -0.50 3.61 -11.99
N SER A 128 -1.58 2.97 -11.53
CA SER A 128 -2.86 3.04 -12.23
C SER A 128 -3.95 3.80 -11.46
N LEU A 129 -3.98 5.11 -11.69
CA LEU A 129 -5.25 5.82 -11.79
C LEU A 129 -5.22 6.51 -13.14
N SER A 130 -6.25 6.27 -13.95
CA SER A 130 -6.34 6.75 -15.33
C SER A 130 -6.08 8.25 -15.40
N ALA A 131 -5.28 8.67 -16.37
CA ALA A 131 -5.04 10.08 -16.71
C ALA A 131 -6.32 10.85 -17.11
N SER A 132 -7.49 10.19 -17.05
CA SER A 132 -8.80 10.77 -17.37
C SER A 132 -9.50 11.47 -16.18
N ASP A 133 -9.03 11.29 -14.96
CA ASP A 133 -9.62 11.93 -13.79
C ASP A 133 -8.91 13.24 -13.48
N THR A 134 -9.28 14.30 -14.21
CA THR A 134 -8.79 15.68 -13.99
C THR A 134 -9.61 16.46 -12.96
N GLU A 135 -10.49 15.77 -12.23
CA GLU A 135 -11.45 16.41 -11.35
C GLU A 135 -10.83 16.74 -9.99
N VAL A 136 -10.97 18.01 -9.60
CA VAL A 136 -10.77 18.45 -8.22
C VAL A 136 -12.12 18.35 -7.50
N VAL A 137 -12.19 17.46 -6.52
CA VAL A 137 -13.38 17.27 -5.69
C VAL A 137 -13.22 18.04 -4.39
N ARG A 138 -13.99 19.11 -4.25
CA ARG A 138 -14.13 19.81 -2.97
C ARG A 138 -15.27 19.13 -2.20
N VAL A 139 -14.91 18.37 -1.17
CA VAL A 139 -15.87 17.65 -0.34
C VAL A 139 -16.63 18.66 0.54
N ASP A 140 -15.89 19.51 1.25
CA ASP A 140 -16.38 20.64 2.02
C ASP A 140 -15.26 21.68 2.18
N ASP A 141 -15.39 22.60 3.16
CA ASP A 141 -14.36 23.62 3.42
C ASP A 141 -13.08 23.05 4.03
N ARG A 142 -13.13 21.84 4.60
CA ARG A 142 -12.01 21.18 5.24
C ARG A 142 -11.27 20.22 4.31
N LEU A 143 -11.99 19.42 3.49
CA LEU A 143 -11.42 18.34 2.69
C LEU A 143 -11.54 18.61 1.19
N GLN A 144 -10.41 18.62 0.49
CA GLN A 144 -10.31 18.72 -0.96
C GLN A 144 -9.42 17.61 -1.51
N ILE A 145 -9.79 17.03 -2.65
CA ILE A 145 -9.10 15.92 -3.30
C ILE A 145 -8.86 16.29 -4.76
N ASP A 146 -7.59 16.36 -5.16
CA ASP A 146 -7.17 16.57 -6.56
C ASP A 146 -6.73 15.22 -7.13
N PHE A 147 -7.57 14.62 -7.96
CA PHE A 147 -7.27 13.34 -8.57
C PHE A 147 -6.16 13.40 -9.60
N ALA A 148 -6.03 14.52 -10.34
CA ALA A 148 -4.99 14.69 -11.35
C ALA A 148 -3.60 14.76 -10.73
N ARG A 149 -3.49 15.48 -9.60
CA ARG A 149 -2.22 15.67 -8.88
C ARG A 149 -1.96 14.62 -7.81
N ARG A 150 -2.95 13.78 -7.52
CA ARG A 150 -2.93 12.86 -6.37
C ARG A 150 -2.67 13.58 -5.05
N GLU A 151 -3.35 14.68 -4.84
CA GLU A 151 -3.21 15.50 -3.65
C GLU A 151 -4.49 15.49 -2.82
N VAL A 152 -4.32 15.39 -1.52
CA VAL A 152 -5.41 15.57 -0.54
C VAL A 152 -5.03 16.75 0.33
N LEU A 153 -5.94 17.71 0.43
CA LEU A 153 -5.81 18.85 1.32
C LEU A 153 -6.83 18.73 2.44
N VAL A 154 -6.35 18.81 3.67
CA VAL A 154 -7.18 18.90 4.88
C VAL A 154 -6.86 20.23 5.54
N GLU A 155 -7.86 21.10 5.67
CA GLU A 155 -7.69 22.46 6.18
C GLU A 155 -6.61 23.25 5.42
N GLY A 156 -6.52 23.04 4.10
CA GLY A 156 -5.52 23.65 3.24
C GLY A 156 -4.12 23.07 3.35
N LYS A 157 -3.90 22.08 4.22
CA LYS A 157 -2.61 21.40 4.37
C LYS A 157 -2.59 20.12 3.55
N ARG A 158 -1.52 19.90 2.80
CA ARG A 158 -1.31 18.67 2.04
C ARG A 158 -1.08 17.48 2.96
N ILE A 159 -1.84 16.42 2.75
CA ILE A 159 -1.74 15.15 3.46
C ILE A 159 -1.15 14.12 2.51
N ASN A 160 -0.09 13.44 2.96
CA ASN A 160 0.49 12.34 2.20
C ASN A 160 -0.31 11.06 2.41
N LEU A 161 -0.81 10.49 1.31
CA LEU A 161 -1.41 9.17 1.27
C LEU A 161 -0.46 8.19 0.58
N ARG A 162 -0.27 7.02 1.18
CA ARG A 162 0.42 5.91 0.52
C ARG A 162 -0.38 5.46 -0.72
N PRO A 163 0.26 4.81 -1.69
CA PRO A 163 -0.42 4.37 -2.91
C PRO A 163 -1.69 3.56 -2.67
N THR A 164 -1.68 2.65 -1.70
CA THR A 164 -2.84 1.81 -1.36
C THR A 164 -3.95 2.62 -0.66
N GLU A 165 -3.59 3.54 0.25
CA GLU A 165 -4.54 4.47 0.89
C GLU A 165 -5.20 5.37 -0.17
N TRP A 166 -4.40 5.90 -1.10
CA TRP A 166 -4.90 6.70 -2.22
C TRP A 166 -5.90 5.92 -3.08
N LYS A 167 -5.56 4.68 -3.44
CA LYS A 167 -6.43 3.83 -4.24
C LYS A 167 -7.73 3.51 -3.53
N LEU A 168 -7.69 3.26 -2.22
CA LEU A 168 -8.89 3.03 -1.40
C LEU A 168 -9.76 4.29 -1.35
N LEU A 169 -9.16 5.47 -1.07
CA LEU A 169 -9.88 6.75 -1.08
C LEU A 169 -10.51 7.03 -2.44
N TYR A 170 -9.77 6.81 -3.53
CA TYR A 170 -10.27 6.98 -4.89
C TYR A 170 -11.54 6.17 -5.14
N HIS A 171 -11.55 4.88 -4.81
CA HIS A 171 -12.72 4.04 -5.03
C HIS A 171 -13.91 4.47 -4.16
N LEU A 172 -13.66 4.87 -2.93
CA LEU A 172 -14.69 5.38 -2.03
C LEU A 172 -15.31 6.67 -2.55
N VAL A 173 -14.49 7.64 -2.96
CA VAL A 173 -14.98 8.95 -3.45
C VAL A 173 -15.69 8.84 -4.80
N LYS A 174 -15.16 8.01 -5.72
CA LYS A 174 -15.82 7.78 -7.03
C LYS A 174 -17.18 7.08 -6.91
N ASN A 175 -17.44 6.41 -5.79
CA ASN A 175 -18.73 5.81 -5.47
C ASN A 175 -19.38 6.52 -4.26
N ALA A 176 -19.14 7.83 -4.14
CA ALA A 176 -19.66 8.61 -3.02
C ALA A 176 -21.17 8.47 -2.89
N ASN A 177 -21.64 8.44 -1.63
CA ASN A 177 -23.03 8.22 -1.23
C ASN A 177 -23.59 6.80 -1.50
N TRP A 178 -22.82 5.92 -2.14
CA TRP A 178 -23.16 4.50 -2.29
C TRP A 178 -22.35 3.63 -1.32
N VAL A 179 -22.99 2.57 -0.82
CA VAL A 179 -22.32 1.61 0.03
C VAL A 179 -21.49 0.68 -0.85
N MET A 180 -20.18 0.68 -0.61
CA MET A 180 -19.29 -0.30 -1.20
C MET A 180 -19.10 -1.46 -0.22
N THR A 181 -19.34 -2.69 -0.66
CA THR A 181 -19.12 -3.85 0.20
C THR A 181 -17.64 -4.05 0.50
N SER A 182 -17.35 -4.69 1.64
CA SER A 182 -15.96 -5.01 2.00
C SER A 182 -15.26 -5.82 0.91
N GLU A 183 -15.94 -6.81 0.34
CA GLU A 183 -15.42 -7.63 -0.76
C GLU A 183 -15.10 -6.77 -2.00
N MET A 184 -16.01 -5.88 -2.42
CA MET A 184 -15.77 -4.99 -3.57
C MET A 184 -14.56 -4.10 -3.37
N LEU A 185 -14.38 -3.52 -2.18
CA LEU A 185 -13.23 -2.67 -1.86
C LEU A 185 -11.93 -3.48 -1.88
N LEU A 186 -11.92 -4.65 -1.25
CA LEU A 186 -10.77 -5.54 -1.23
C LEU A 186 -10.36 -5.95 -2.64
N GLN A 187 -11.29 -6.42 -3.47
CA GLN A 187 -11.01 -6.80 -4.85
C GLN A 187 -10.47 -5.63 -5.69
N LYS A 188 -11.09 -4.45 -5.57
CA LYS A 188 -10.69 -3.27 -6.37
C LYS A 188 -9.32 -2.73 -5.95
N VAL A 189 -9.01 -2.75 -4.66
CA VAL A 189 -7.79 -2.17 -4.12
C VAL A 189 -6.64 -3.17 -4.15
N TRP A 190 -6.84 -4.38 -3.62
CA TRP A 190 -5.76 -5.37 -3.46
C TRP A 190 -5.78 -6.47 -4.52
N GLY A 191 -6.93 -6.92 -4.97
CA GLY A 191 -7.11 -7.99 -5.93
C GLY A 191 -8.06 -9.06 -5.39
N PHE A 192 -8.44 -9.99 -6.25
CA PHE A 192 -9.43 -11.03 -5.93
C PHE A 192 -8.99 -11.95 -4.78
N GLU A 193 -7.70 -12.21 -4.67
CA GLU A 193 -7.08 -13.04 -3.63
C GLU A 193 -7.28 -12.50 -2.20
N TYR A 194 -7.53 -11.19 -2.06
CA TYR A 194 -7.75 -10.52 -0.76
C TYR A 194 -9.22 -10.34 -0.39
N ARG A 195 -10.17 -10.84 -1.19
CA ARG A 195 -11.61 -10.56 -1.05
C ARG A 195 -12.20 -10.85 0.34
N ASP A 196 -11.60 -11.79 1.08
CA ASP A 196 -12.05 -12.25 2.38
C ASP A 196 -11.27 -11.61 3.55
N ASP A 197 -10.21 -10.81 3.27
CA ASP A 197 -9.36 -10.18 4.29
C ASP A 197 -9.96 -8.87 4.82
N VAL A 198 -11.06 -8.99 5.53
CA VAL A 198 -11.78 -7.84 6.10
C VAL A 198 -10.94 -7.07 7.13
N GLN A 199 -9.98 -7.72 7.79
CA GLN A 199 -9.11 -7.06 8.77
C GLN A 199 -8.16 -6.08 8.09
N LEU A 200 -7.58 -6.46 6.95
CA LEU A 200 -6.77 -5.57 6.11
C LEU A 200 -7.55 -4.31 5.74
N LEU A 201 -8.80 -4.46 5.26
CA LEU A 201 -9.62 -3.32 4.91
C LEU A 201 -9.89 -2.41 6.11
N ARG A 202 -10.25 -2.97 7.26
CA ARG A 202 -10.50 -2.20 8.49
C ARG A 202 -9.31 -1.35 8.89
N LEU A 203 -8.12 -1.91 8.78
CA LEU A 203 -6.88 -1.22 9.11
C LEU A 203 -6.65 -0.01 8.18
N TYR A 204 -6.80 -0.20 6.86
CA TYR A 204 -6.62 0.89 5.91
C TYR A 204 -7.72 1.96 6.00
N ILE A 205 -8.94 1.59 6.36
CA ILE A 205 -10.00 2.54 6.71
C ILE A 205 -9.60 3.35 7.95
N ALA A 206 -9.03 2.72 8.97
CA ALA A 206 -8.55 3.42 10.15
C ALA A 206 -7.43 4.41 9.80
N TYR A 207 -6.48 4.03 8.93
CA TYR A 207 -5.43 4.95 8.47
C TYR A 207 -5.98 6.13 7.68
N LEU A 208 -6.92 5.89 6.76
CA LEU A 208 -7.54 6.99 6.03
C LEU A 208 -8.27 7.94 7.00
N ARG A 209 -9.05 7.39 7.92
CA ARG A 209 -9.76 8.20 8.93
C ARG A 209 -8.79 9.03 9.75
N SER A 210 -7.68 8.46 10.23
CA SER A 210 -6.69 9.21 11.01
C SER A 210 -6.07 10.39 10.27
N LYS A 211 -6.09 10.36 8.93
CA LYS A 211 -5.53 11.40 8.07
C LYS A 211 -6.55 12.44 7.61
N ILE A 212 -7.81 12.06 7.40
CA ILE A 212 -8.80 12.96 6.79
C ILE A 212 -9.96 13.34 7.71
N GLU A 213 -10.30 12.53 8.72
CA GLU A 213 -11.37 12.85 9.66
C GLU A 213 -10.86 13.80 10.77
N GLU A 214 -11.75 14.56 11.35
CA GLU A 214 -11.47 15.36 12.54
C GLU A 214 -11.56 14.49 13.81
N ASP A 215 -12.58 13.63 13.86
CA ASP A 215 -12.79 12.64 14.92
C ASP A 215 -12.94 11.25 14.31
N THR A 216 -11.96 10.39 14.55
CA THR A 216 -11.97 9.01 14.03
C THR A 216 -13.04 8.13 14.66
N GLN A 217 -13.53 8.49 15.85
CA GLN A 217 -14.59 7.76 16.56
C GLN A 217 -15.98 8.13 16.00
N ASN A 218 -16.15 9.37 15.53
CA ASN A 218 -17.34 9.88 14.92
C ASN A 218 -17.04 10.38 13.48
N PRO A 219 -16.69 9.48 12.56
CA PRO A 219 -16.25 9.85 11.22
C PRO A 219 -17.38 10.54 10.42
N LYS A 220 -17.02 11.59 9.69
CA LYS A 220 -17.93 12.40 8.86
C LYS A 220 -17.91 11.94 7.40
N TYR A 221 -16.74 11.55 6.89
CA TYR A 221 -16.54 11.22 5.47
C TYR A 221 -16.66 9.74 5.18
N ILE A 222 -15.99 8.89 5.97
CA ILE A 222 -15.99 7.43 5.73
C ILE A 222 -16.87 6.76 6.79
N ILE A 223 -18.10 6.46 6.42
CA ILE A 223 -19.08 5.85 7.33
C ILE A 223 -19.01 4.32 7.21
N THR A 224 -19.10 3.64 8.37
CA THR A 224 -19.19 2.16 8.41
C THR A 224 -20.65 1.73 8.30
N GLU A 225 -20.95 0.96 7.28
CA GLU A 225 -22.24 0.28 7.14
C GLU A 225 -22.09 -1.14 7.71
N ARG A 226 -22.57 -1.31 8.95
CA ARG A 226 -22.34 -2.54 9.73
C ARG A 226 -22.77 -3.80 8.99
N GLY A 227 -21.88 -4.79 8.91
CA GLY A 227 -22.09 -6.05 8.23
C GLY A 227 -22.07 -5.99 6.70
N VAL A 228 -21.88 -4.81 6.10
CA VAL A 228 -21.88 -4.60 4.64
C VAL A 228 -20.53 -4.09 4.15
N GLY A 229 -20.10 -2.90 4.61
CA GLY A 229 -18.90 -2.27 4.10
C GLY A 229 -18.77 -0.82 4.52
N TYR A 230 -18.43 0.04 3.56
CA TYR A 230 -18.16 1.46 3.83
C TYR A 230 -18.78 2.37 2.77
N ARG A 231 -19.11 3.57 3.18
CA ARG A 231 -19.66 4.61 2.31
C ARG A 231 -18.90 5.91 2.53
N PHE A 232 -18.47 6.55 1.46
CA PHE A 232 -17.97 7.92 1.51
C PHE A 232 -19.15 8.88 1.38
N VAL A 233 -19.28 9.80 2.32
CA VAL A 233 -20.36 10.79 2.33
C VAL A 233 -19.88 12.08 1.68
N MET A 234 -20.53 12.46 0.58
CA MET A 234 -20.40 13.80 0.02
C MET A 234 -21.54 14.65 0.59
N PRO A 235 -21.24 15.81 1.20
CA PRO A 235 -22.29 16.74 1.59
C PRO A 235 -23.13 17.10 0.36
N GLU A 236 -24.42 17.20 0.53
CA GLU A 236 -25.28 17.78 -0.51
C GLU A 236 -24.78 19.20 -0.78
N LYS A 237 -24.56 19.53 -2.06
CA LYS A 237 -24.30 20.92 -2.42
C LYS A 237 -25.52 21.71 -2.02
N GLU A 238 -25.38 22.60 -1.05
CA GLU A 238 -26.40 23.61 -0.83
C GLU A 238 -26.64 24.34 -2.14
N ALA A 239 -27.91 24.30 -2.59
CA ALA A 239 -28.34 24.83 -3.86
C ALA A 239 -28.37 26.38 -3.83
#